data_4467c852360280d4c58310c5dc64e54e
#
_entry.id   4467c852360280d4c58310c5dc64e54e
#
_cell.length_a   1.000
_cell.length_b   1.000
_cell.length_c   1.000
_cell.angle_alpha   90.00
_cell.angle_beta   90.00
_cell.angle_gamma   90.00
#
_symmetry.space_group_name_H-M   'P 1'
#
loop_
_entity.id
_entity.type
_entity.pdbx_description
1 polymer ?
#
loop_
_entity_poly.entity_id
_entity_poly.type
_entity_poly.pdbx_seq_one_letter_code
_entity_poly.pdbx_strand_id
1 'polypeptide(L)'
;MKTCLHPKYLIPIEPRATVLGEHALVMQDEKILAILSSAEARQQHPDAHHIELPEHAVMPGMINLHGHSAMTLLRGLADDLSLMDWLHNHIWPAEKQHVSEEFVFDGSVYAMAEMLRGGTTTVNDMYFYNDDVARAGLHTGMRTVVGCSVLEFPTGYAADADGYLQKALASHQAFQGQSGVSFRLAPHAPYTVSDATFKKIVALAEKHDMGIHCHIHETMDEVNDSIRDHGMRPLQRLHNLGLLSPRLIAAHMVHANEEEIALLAQQGVHIAHNPASNLKLASGFAPIHAMQTAGVNVGIGTDGAASNNKLDLLGDLRMAALLAKAVSSNPTALNAGNALEMATLAGAKALGMDKQIGSLVAGKFADVIAIDLSALETLPLFDPASQIVYAAGREQVSHVWVHGRCLMAERKLQTVDEAQLKDKAKWWHQKIAAV
;
A
#
# COMPACT_ATOMS: atom_id res chain seq x y z
N MET A 1 -20.40 -14.04 14.02
CA MET A 1 -21.66 -13.39 13.57
C MET A 1 -21.70 -13.42 12.04
N LYS A 2 -22.89 -13.63 11.42
CA LYS A 2 -23.02 -13.59 9.95
C LYS A 2 -23.50 -12.22 9.50
N THR A 3 -22.92 -11.70 8.42
CA THR A 3 -23.31 -10.46 7.75
C THR A 3 -23.47 -10.71 6.26
N CYS A 4 -24.57 -10.23 5.67
CA CYS A 4 -24.87 -10.30 4.24
C CYS A 4 -24.88 -8.87 3.68
N LEU A 5 -23.97 -8.56 2.75
CA LEU A 5 -23.96 -7.29 2.03
C LEU A 5 -24.73 -7.48 0.71
N HIS A 6 -25.72 -6.64 0.45
CA HIS A 6 -26.56 -6.67 -0.76
C HIS A 6 -26.30 -5.45 -1.64
N PRO A 7 -25.17 -5.42 -2.39
CA PRO A 7 -24.87 -4.31 -3.28
C PRO A 7 -25.62 -4.42 -4.62
N LYS A 8 -25.68 -3.30 -5.34
CA LYS A 8 -26.09 -3.28 -6.74
C LYS A 8 -25.10 -4.03 -7.64
N TYR A 9 -23.80 -3.86 -7.36
CA TYR A 9 -22.70 -4.47 -8.09
C TYR A 9 -21.72 -5.15 -7.13
N LEU A 10 -21.38 -6.40 -7.41
CA LEU A 10 -20.32 -7.12 -6.69
C LEU A 10 -19.17 -7.37 -7.66
N ILE A 11 -17.96 -6.91 -7.32
CA ILE A 11 -16.75 -7.03 -8.14
C ILE A 11 -15.76 -7.92 -7.39
N PRO A 12 -15.76 -9.24 -7.61
CA PRO A 12 -14.98 -10.17 -6.80
C PRO A 12 -13.47 -10.17 -7.13
N ILE A 13 -13.05 -9.58 -8.24
CA ILE A 13 -11.70 -9.60 -8.82
C ILE A 13 -11.31 -10.97 -9.38
N GLU A 14 -11.68 -12.05 -8.72
CA GLU A 14 -11.55 -13.43 -9.22
C GLU A 14 -12.96 -14.06 -9.36
N PRO A 15 -13.34 -14.51 -10.58
CA PRO A 15 -12.63 -14.45 -11.85
C PRO A 15 -12.43 -13.01 -12.36
N ARG A 16 -11.34 -12.78 -13.13
CA ARG A 16 -11.02 -11.47 -13.69
C ARG A 16 -12.17 -10.87 -14.49
N ALA A 17 -12.34 -9.55 -14.41
CA ALA A 17 -13.36 -8.78 -15.13
C ALA A 17 -14.81 -9.20 -14.86
N THR A 18 -15.07 -9.84 -13.72
CA THR A 18 -16.42 -10.24 -13.32
C THR A 18 -17.09 -9.12 -12.55
N VAL A 19 -18.33 -8.79 -12.96
CA VAL A 19 -19.26 -7.93 -12.24
C VAL A 19 -20.58 -8.68 -12.09
N LEU A 20 -21.03 -8.87 -10.86
CA LEU A 20 -22.27 -9.57 -10.53
C LEU A 20 -23.32 -8.57 -10.07
N GLY A 21 -24.50 -8.57 -10.71
CA GLY A 21 -25.69 -7.87 -10.23
C GLY A 21 -26.55 -8.79 -9.37
N GLU A 22 -27.34 -8.22 -8.45
CA GLU A 22 -28.30 -8.97 -7.61
C GLU A 22 -27.66 -10.12 -6.79
N HIS A 23 -26.39 -9.99 -6.44
CA HIS A 23 -25.67 -10.93 -5.61
C HIS A 23 -25.34 -10.31 -4.26
N ALA A 24 -25.26 -11.17 -3.25
CA ALA A 24 -24.85 -10.82 -1.90
C ALA A 24 -23.50 -11.45 -1.55
N LEU A 25 -22.67 -10.71 -0.83
CA LEU A 25 -21.47 -11.23 -0.17
C LEU A 25 -21.87 -11.67 1.24
N VAL A 26 -21.74 -12.96 1.52
CA VAL A 26 -21.95 -13.53 2.85
C VAL A 26 -20.64 -13.65 3.58
N MET A 27 -20.52 -12.99 4.72
CA MET A 27 -19.38 -13.05 5.61
C MET A 27 -19.77 -13.74 6.90
N GLN A 28 -18.86 -14.53 7.46
CA GLN A 28 -18.99 -15.10 8.79
C GLN A 28 -17.72 -14.87 9.58
N ASP A 29 -17.85 -14.19 10.71
CA ASP A 29 -16.74 -13.76 11.56
C ASP A 29 -15.67 -13.03 10.71
N GLU A 30 -14.46 -13.55 10.58
CA GLU A 30 -13.37 -12.91 9.83
C GLU A 30 -13.34 -13.28 8.33
N LYS A 31 -14.22 -14.22 7.89
CA LYS A 31 -14.08 -14.85 6.57
C LYS A 31 -15.26 -14.61 5.65
N ILE A 32 -14.95 -14.59 4.35
CA ILE A 32 -15.95 -14.72 3.29
C ILE A 32 -16.46 -16.16 3.30
N LEU A 33 -17.77 -16.32 3.47
CA LEU A 33 -18.42 -17.62 3.43
C LEU A 33 -18.83 -18.01 2.00
N ALA A 34 -19.50 -17.11 1.31
CA ALA A 34 -20.01 -17.35 -0.05
C ALA A 34 -20.35 -16.04 -0.77
N ILE A 35 -20.48 -16.13 -2.10
CA ILE A 35 -21.23 -15.20 -2.93
C ILE A 35 -22.46 -15.96 -3.42
N LEU A 36 -23.65 -15.44 -3.14
CA LEU A 36 -24.94 -16.03 -3.48
C LEU A 36 -25.79 -15.00 -4.21
N SER A 37 -26.86 -15.42 -4.89
CA SER A 37 -27.89 -14.44 -5.25
C SER A 37 -28.47 -13.80 -3.99
N SER A 38 -28.91 -12.53 -4.07
CA SER A 38 -29.49 -11.85 -2.91
C SER A 38 -30.70 -12.58 -2.34
N ALA A 39 -31.47 -13.25 -3.18
CA ALA A 39 -32.64 -14.07 -2.78
C ALA A 39 -32.17 -15.31 -1.97
N GLU A 40 -31.20 -16.06 -2.50
CA GLU A 40 -30.65 -17.24 -1.82
C GLU A 40 -29.98 -16.86 -0.48
N ALA A 41 -29.23 -15.75 -0.43
CA ALA A 41 -28.60 -15.27 0.79
C ALA A 41 -29.63 -14.99 1.91
N ARG A 42 -30.77 -14.37 1.56
CA ARG A 42 -31.88 -14.14 2.51
C ARG A 42 -32.54 -15.43 2.96
N GLN A 43 -32.72 -16.37 2.02
CA GLN A 43 -33.35 -17.66 2.32
C GLN A 43 -32.48 -18.56 3.17
N GLN A 44 -31.16 -18.63 2.87
CA GLN A 44 -30.22 -19.52 3.56
C GLN A 44 -29.69 -18.94 4.87
N HIS A 45 -29.71 -17.62 5.01
CA HIS A 45 -29.19 -16.91 6.18
C HIS A 45 -30.18 -15.87 6.75
N PRO A 46 -31.42 -16.25 7.09
CA PRO A 46 -32.45 -15.30 7.52
C PRO A 46 -32.09 -14.55 8.81
N ASP A 47 -31.26 -15.15 9.67
CA ASP A 47 -30.82 -14.56 10.93
C ASP A 47 -29.50 -13.76 10.82
N ALA A 48 -28.96 -13.59 9.61
CA ALA A 48 -27.77 -12.77 9.41
C ALA A 48 -28.09 -11.27 9.50
N HIS A 49 -27.09 -10.47 9.80
CA HIS A 49 -27.22 -9.01 9.68
C HIS A 49 -27.18 -8.64 8.20
N HIS A 50 -28.31 -8.22 7.64
CA HIS A 50 -28.44 -7.81 6.23
C HIS A 50 -28.20 -6.31 6.10
N ILE A 51 -27.24 -5.92 5.23
CA ILE A 51 -26.91 -4.53 4.92
C ILE A 51 -27.26 -4.26 3.46
N GLU A 52 -28.24 -3.36 3.26
CA GLU A 52 -28.68 -2.95 1.92
C GLU A 52 -27.77 -1.86 1.37
N LEU A 53 -27.25 -2.08 0.18
CA LEU A 53 -26.32 -1.18 -0.51
C LEU A 53 -26.78 -0.96 -1.97
N PRO A 54 -28.01 -0.40 -2.18
CA PRO A 54 -28.70 -0.44 -3.46
C PRO A 54 -28.03 0.34 -4.60
N GLU A 55 -27.13 1.29 -4.27
CA GLU A 55 -26.41 2.09 -5.27
C GLU A 55 -24.88 1.89 -5.20
N HIS A 56 -24.43 0.84 -4.49
CA HIS A 56 -23.02 0.62 -4.25
C HIS A 56 -22.42 -0.48 -5.12
N ALA A 57 -21.14 -0.35 -5.37
CA ALA A 57 -20.27 -1.45 -5.75
C ALA A 57 -19.53 -1.97 -4.51
N VAL A 58 -19.53 -3.29 -4.31
CA VAL A 58 -18.73 -3.96 -3.27
C VAL A 58 -17.58 -4.71 -3.93
N MET A 59 -16.36 -4.50 -3.42
CA MET A 59 -15.15 -5.13 -3.92
C MET A 59 -14.17 -5.43 -2.77
N PRO A 60 -13.08 -6.20 -3.02
CA PRO A 60 -12.03 -6.37 -2.01
C PRO A 60 -11.46 -5.02 -1.59
N GLY A 61 -11.06 -4.92 -0.33
CA GLY A 61 -10.31 -3.77 0.15
C GLY A 61 -9.01 -3.54 -0.62
N MET A 62 -8.67 -2.29 -0.83
CA MET A 62 -7.46 -1.92 -1.55
C MET A 62 -6.21 -2.10 -0.68
N ILE A 63 -5.09 -2.41 -1.34
CA ILE A 63 -3.79 -2.68 -0.73
C ILE A 63 -2.81 -1.59 -1.15
N ASN A 64 -2.42 -0.76 -0.20
CA ASN A 64 -1.35 0.21 -0.36
C ASN A 64 0.00 -0.49 -0.19
N LEU A 65 0.71 -0.71 -1.30
CA LEU A 65 1.91 -1.56 -1.32
C LEU A 65 3.19 -0.83 -0.92
N HIS A 66 3.14 0.50 -0.75
CA HIS A 66 4.25 1.32 -0.29
C HIS A 66 3.76 2.61 0.35
N GLY A 67 4.25 2.89 1.55
CA GLY A 67 4.00 4.13 2.27
C GLY A 67 4.97 4.34 3.43
N HIS A 68 4.94 5.56 3.97
CA HIS A 68 5.65 6.02 5.15
C HIS A 68 4.64 6.68 6.09
N SER A 69 3.85 5.86 6.78
CA SER A 69 2.64 6.31 7.49
C SER A 69 2.89 7.45 8.46
N ALA A 70 3.94 7.37 9.26
CA ALA A 70 4.26 8.40 10.26
C ALA A 70 4.55 9.78 9.64
N MET A 71 5.10 9.84 8.40
CA MET A 71 5.37 11.08 7.68
C MET A 71 4.10 11.89 7.33
N THR A 72 2.92 11.38 7.64
CA THR A 72 1.68 12.15 7.51
C THR A 72 1.69 13.41 8.37
N LEU A 73 2.43 13.41 9.47
CA LEU A 73 2.66 14.60 10.30
C LEU A 73 3.61 15.64 9.68
N LEU A 74 4.34 15.27 8.61
CA LEU A 74 5.22 16.14 7.82
C LEU A 74 4.60 16.56 6.48
N ARG A 75 3.33 16.32 6.27
CA ARG A 75 2.59 16.66 5.04
C ARG A 75 2.70 18.15 4.72
N GLY A 76 3.21 18.47 3.53
CA GLY A 76 3.35 19.85 3.07
C GLY A 76 4.44 20.65 3.80
N LEU A 77 5.34 19.98 4.53
CA LEU A 77 6.48 20.64 5.19
C LEU A 77 7.42 21.29 4.18
N ALA A 78 7.64 20.62 3.04
CA ALA A 78 8.50 21.09 1.98
C ALA A 78 8.00 20.52 0.64
N ASP A 79 7.46 21.37 -0.21
CA ASP A 79 6.96 21.01 -1.53
C ASP A 79 7.82 21.65 -2.63
N ASP A 80 7.67 21.18 -3.88
CA ASP A 80 8.30 21.73 -5.09
C ASP A 80 9.85 21.69 -5.09
N LEU A 81 10.44 20.60 -4.57
CA LEU A 81 11.87 20.37 -4.46
C LEU A 81 12.28 19.07 -5.15
N SER A 82 13.57 18.96 -5.54
CA SER A 82 14.13 17.68 -5.98
C SER A 82 14.26 16.71 -4.82
N LEU A 83 14.27 15.39 -5.08
CA LEU A 83 14.33 14.36 -4.04
C LEU A 83 15.48 14.57 -3.04
N MET A 84 16.70 14.83 -3.53
CA MET A 84 17.87 14.94 -2.65
C MET A 84 17.86 16.23 -1.83
N ASP A 85 17.39 17.35 -2.41
CA ASP A 85 17.21 18.61 -1.68
C ASP A 85 16.13 18.47 -0.61
N TRP A 86 15.00 17.87 -0.97
CA TRP A 86 13.88 17.56 -0.08
C TRP A 86 14.31 16.69 1.11
N LEU A 87 15.07 15.60 0.85
CA LEU A 87 15.57 14.71 1.91
C LEU A 87 16.58 15.42 2.83
N HIS A 88 17.66 15.97 2.25
CA HIS A 88 18.81 16.47 3.02
C HIS A 88 18.51 17.74 3.80
N ASN A 89 17.74 18.66 3.20
CA ASN A 89 17.56 19.99 3.76
C ASN A 89 16.25 20.15 4.55
N HIS A 90 15.29 19.23 4.38
CA HIS A 90 13.97 19.36 5.02
C HIS A 90 13.53 18.13 5.80
N ILE A 91 13.49 16.95 5.18
CA ILE A 91 12.89 15.77 5.82
C ILE A 91 13.82 15.17 6.89
N TRP A 92 15.05 14.82 6.56
CA TRP A 92 15.96 14.23 7.53
C TRP A 92 16.26 15.14 8.73
N PRO A 93 16.42 16.47 8.59
CA PRO A 93 16.48 17.39 9.73
C PRO A 93 15.22 17.34 10.62
N ALA A 94 14.03 17.37 10.02
CA ALA A 94 12.76 17.26 10.76
C ALA A 94 12.60 15.91 11.45
N GLU A 95 12.94 14.81 10.76
CA GLU A 95 12.93 13.46 11.35
C GLU A 95 13.91 13.35 12.52
N LYS A 96 15.13 13.82 12.37
CA LYS A 96 16.15 13.80 13.43
C LYS A 96 15.66 14.49 14.70
N GLN A 97 14.87 15.53 14.56
CA GLN A 97 14.39 16.35 15.68
C GLN A 97 13.12 15.81 16.32
N HIS A 98 12.19 15.28 15.54
CA HIS A 98 10.83 15.01 15.99
C HIS A 98 10.45 13.54 16.07
N VAL A 99 11.13 12.65 15.30
CA VAL A 99 10.76 11.23 15.25
C VAL A 99 11.05 10.55 16.59
N SER A 100 10.01 9.95 17.14
CA SER A 100 9.98 9.25 18.41
C SER A 100 8.88 8.19 18.38
N GLU A 101 8.77 7.35 19.39
CA GLU A 101 7.68 6.39 19.56
C GLU A 101 6.31 7.07 19.44
N GLU A 102 6.11 8.21 20.14
CA GLU A 102 4.84 8.96 20.09
C GLU A 102 4.56 9.54 18.68
N PHE A 103 5.59 10.12 18.03
CA PHE A 103 5.46 10.63 16.67
C PHE A 103 5.03 9.53 15.70
N VAL A 104 5.68 8.37 15.76
CA VAL A 104 5.42 7.26 14.85
C VAL A 104 4.03 6.66 15.11
N PHE A 105 3.66 6.46 16.35
CA PHE A 105 2.33 5.97 16.69
C PHE A 105 1.23 6.94 16.23
N ASP A 106 1.29 8.21 16.64
CA ASP A 106 0.28 9.22 16.31
C ASP A 106 0.16 9.43 14.79
N GLY A 107 1.30 9.56 14.10
CA GLY A 107 1.34 9.75 12.65
C GLY A 107 0.81 8.55 11.89
N SER A 108 1.15 7.34 12.33
CA SER A 108 0.65 6.10 11.73
C SER A 108 -0.86 5.92 11.95
N VAL A 109 -1.38 6.21 13.14
CA VAL A 109 -2.83 6.18 13.39
C VAL A 109 -3.55 7.19 12.50
N TYR A 110 -3.01 8.40 12.36
CA TYR A 110 -3.59 9.43 11.49
C TYR A 110 -3.59 8.99 10.01
N ALA A 111 -2.47 8.43 9.53
CA ALA A 111 -2.35 7.90 8.16
C ALA A 111 -3.36 6.77 7.89
N MET A 112 -3.42 5.80 8.79
CA MET A 112 -4.31 4.65 8.66
C MET A 112 -5.79 5.07 8.69
N ALA A 113 -6.15 6.05 9.52
CA ALA A 113 -7.49 6.64 9.52
C ALA A 113 -7.83 7.28 8.15
N GLU A 114 -6.90 8.02 7.54
CA GLU A 114 -7.08 8.60 6.20
C GLU A 114 -7.18 7.51 5.13
N MET A 115 -6.31 6.50 5.16
CA MET A 115 -6.32 5.36 4.25
C MET A 115 -7.62 4.55 4.34
N LEU A 116 -8.13 4.26 5.53
CA LEU A 116 -9.43 3.61 5.73
C LEU A 116 -10.58 4.42 5.10
N ARG A 117 -10.57 5.74 5.25
CA ARG A 117 -11.55 6.62 4.61
C ARG A 117 -11.46 6.63 3.08
N GLY A 118 -10.34 6.18 2.54
CA GLY A 118 -10.11 6.00 1.10
C GLY A 118 -10.32 4.55 0.61
N GLY A 119 -10.69 3.60 1.49
CA GLY A 119 -10.94 2.21 1.10
C GLY A 119 -9.67 1.32 1.11
N THR A 120 -8.56 1.81 1.63
CA THR A 120 -7.37 0.98 1.86
C THR A 120 -7.59 0.15 3.12
N THR A 121 -7.43 -1.17 3.02
CA THR A 121 -7.60 -2.12 4.12
C THR A 121 -6.28 -2.72 4.59
N THR A 122 -5.26 -2.67 3.73
CA THR A 122 -3.91 -3.17 4.01
C THR A 122 -2.87 -2.13 3.59
N VAL A 123 -1.88 -1.88 4.45
CA VAL A 123 -0.73 -1.04 4.12
C VAL A 123 0.57 -1.82 4.31
N ASN A 124 1.49 -1.71 3.34
CA ASN A 124 2.89 -2.12 3.46
C ASN A 124 3.72 -0.85 3.73
N ASP A 125 4.00 -0.63 5.01
CA ASP A 125 4.69 0.56 5.49
C ASP A 125 6.21 0.39 5.44
N MET A 126 6.95 1.48 5.53
CA MET A 126 8.40 1.49 5.69
C MET A 126 8.77 2.65 6.60
N TYR A 127 9.10 2.37 7.86
CA TYR A 127 9.51 3.42 8.79
C TYR A 127 10.35 2.88 9.97
N PHE A 128 10.65 3.75 10.92
CA PHE A 128 11.32 3.47 12.19
C PHE A 128 10.30 3.16 13.30
N TYR A 129 10.77 2.73 14.49
CA TYR A 129 9.90 2.38 15.63
C TYR A 129 8.83 1.35 15.24
N ASN A 130 9.28 0.21 14.76
CA ASN A 130 8.47 -0.86 14.19
C ASN A 130 7.27 -1.27 15.06
N ASP A 131 7.49 -1.33 16.40
CA ASP A 131 6.45 -1.70 17.36
C ASP A 131 5.31 -0.68 17.40
N ASP A 132 5.62 0.60 17.19
CA ASP A 132 4.63 1.67 17.20
C ASP A 132 3.78 1.67 15.93
N VAL A 133 4.38 1.36 14.77
CA VAL A 133 3.63 1.12 13.53
C VAL A 133 2.70 -0.10 13.70
N ALA A 134 3.20 -1.20 14.27
CA ALA A 134 2.40 -2.39 14.55
C ALA A 134 1.22 -2.09 15.50
N ARG A 135 1.49 -1.37 16.60
CA ARG A 135 0.45 -0.93 17.56
C ARG A 135 -0.59 -0.03 16.92
N ALA A 136 -0.20 0.88 16.03
CA ALA A 136 -1.12 1.74 15.28
C ALA A 136 -2.06 0.91 14.39
N GLY A 137 -1.53 -0.11 13.71
CA GLY A 137 -2.33 -1.06 12.94
C GLY A 137 -3.36 -1.79 13.79
N LEU A 138 -2.95 -2.33 14.94
CA LEU A 138 -3.85 -3.00 15.88
C LEU A 138 -4.90 -2.06 16.45
N HIS A 139 -4.52 -0.81 16.75
CA HIS A 139 -5.43 0.22 17.29
C HIS A 139 -6.51 0.61 16.26
N THR A 140 -6.12 0.86 15.03
CA THR A 140 -7.06 1.23 13.96
C THR A 140 -7.85 0.05 13.42
N GLY A 141 -7.33 -1.17 13.55
CA GLY A 141 -7.86 -2.40 12.97
C GLY A 141 -7.44 -2.62 11.51
N MET A 142 -6.60 -1.74 10.94
CA MET A 142 -6.07 -1.91 9.58
C MET A 142 -5.05 -3.04 9.54
N ARG A 143 -5.10 -3.87 8.49
CA ARG A 143 -4.04 -4.85 8.25
C ARG A 143 -2.73 -4.13 7.91
N THR A 144 -1.67 -4.42 8.66
CA THR A 144 -0.40 -3.69 8.56
C THR A 144 0.76 -4.64 8.33
N VAL A 145 1.50 -4.38 7.26
CA VAL A 145 2.81 -4.99 7.01
C VAL A 145 3.87 -3.97 7.38
N VAL A 146 4.62 -4.25 8.43
CA VAL A 146 5.65 -3.35 8.96
C VAL A 146 6.95 -3.57 8.22
N GLY A 147 7.34 -2.66 7.35
CA GLY A 147 8.65 -2.61 6.72
C GLY A 147 9.67 -1.99 7.68
N CYS A 148 10.50 -2.86 8.25
CA CYS A 148 11.53 -2.46 9.21
C CYS A 148 12.70 -1.80 8.49
N SER A 149 12.78 -0.48 8.52
CA SER A 149 13.81 0.30 7.85
C SER A 149 15.23 -0.07 8.31
N VAL A 150 16.17 -0.18 7.35
CA VAL A 150 17.58 -0.43 7.60
C VAL A 150 18.42 0.60 6.85
N LEU A 151 19.35 1.24 7.56
CA LEU A 151 20.27 2.26 7.06
C LEU A 151 21.70 1.98 7.56
N GLU A 152 22.72 2.53 6.88
CA GLU A 152 24.10 2.45 7.34
C GLU A 152 24.47 3.54 8.36
N PHE A 153 23.67 4.57 8.50
CA PHE A 153 23.94 5.70 9.38
C PHE A 153 22.98 5.76 10.58
N PRO A 154 23.41 6.40 11.68
CA PRO A 154 22.61 6.47 12.90
C PRO A 154 21.40 7.39 12.76
N THR A 155 20.31 6.99 13.43
CA THR A 155 19.13 7.83 13.69
C THR A 155 18.80 7.78 15.19
N GLY A 156 17.75 8.47 15.62
CA GLY A 156 17.22 8.32 16.97
C GLY A 156 16.74 6.89 17.30
N TYR A 157 16.53 6.06 16.28
CA TYR A 157 16.06 4.70 16.45
C TYR A 157 17.16 3.65 16.60
N ALA A 158 18.23 3.70 15.81
CA ALA A 158 19.35 2.77 15.90
C ALA A 158 20.68 3.44 15.51
N ALA A 159 21.79 2.90 16.01
CA ALA A 159 23.12 3.47 15.81
C ALA A 159 23.77 3.07 14.47
N ASP A 160 23.42 1.90 13.94
CA ASP A 160 24.02 1.30 12.75
C ASP A 160 23.10 0.23 12.13
N ALA A 161 23.51 -0.34 11.01
CA ALA A 161 22.75 -1.35 10.29
C ALA A 161 22.45 -2.61 11.13
N ASP A 162 23.37 -3.05 11.95
CA ASP A 162 23.17 -4.20 12.83
C ASP A 162 22.12 -3.90 13.92
N GLY A 163 22.11 -2.69 14.46
CA GLY A 163 21.10 -2.22 15.40
C GLY A 163 19.69 -2.18 14.80
N TYR A 164 19.55 -1.69 13.56
CA TYR A 164 18.26 -1.75 12.82
C TYR A 164 17.79 -3.19 12.62
N LEU A 165 18.68 -4.09 12.17
CA LEU A 165 18.35 -5.49 11.95
C LEU A 165 17.97 -6.22 13.25
N GLN A 166 18.68 -5.94 14.35
CA GLN A 166 18.35 -6.50 15.67
C GLN A 166 16.95 -6.07 16.11
N LYS A 167 16.62 -4.79 16.00
CA LYS A 167 15.28 -4.27 16.33
C LYS A 167 14.20 -4.86 15.41
N ALA A 168 14.46 -5.02 14.11
CA ALA A 168 13.55 -5.66 13.17
C ALA A 168 13.18 -7.09 13.60
N LEU A 169 14.17 -7.89 13.95
CA LEU A 169 13.96 -9.27 14.43
C LEU A 169 13.27 -9.32 15.78
N ALA A 170 13.60 -8.40 16.69
CA ALA A 170 12.93 -8.30 17.99
C ALA A 170 11.43 -7.98 17.83
N SER A 171 11.08 -7.00 17.00
CA SER A 171 9.69 -6.66 16.68
C SER A 171 8.96 -7.82 16.02
N HIS A 172 9.57 -8.46 15.02
CA HIS A 172 9.01 -9.65 14.38
C HIS A 172 8.67 -10.76 15.39
N GLN A 173 9.58 -11.02 16.34
CA GLN A 173 9.35 -12.00 17.41
C GLN A 173 8.27 -11.55 18.40
N ALA A 174 8.27 -10.29 18.82
CA ALA A 174 7.34 -9.77 19.81
C ALA A 174 5.88 -9.82 19.35
N PHE A 175 5.64 -9.65 18.04
CA PHE A 175 4.29 -9.69 17.47
C PHE A 175 3.96 -11.02 16.77
N GLN A 176 4.77 -12.08 17.00
CA GLN A 176 4.54 -13.39 16.39
C GLN A 176 3.16 -13.93 16.79
N GLY A 177 2.36 -14.35 15.80
CA GLY A 177 1.01 -14.87 16.01
C GLY A 177 -0.07 -13.78 16.20
N GLN A 178 0.30 -12.49 16.19
CA GLN A 178 -0.67 -11.41 16.23
C GLN A 178 -1.38 -11.26 14.89
N SER A 179 -2.70 -11.47 14.87
CA SER A 179 -3.50 -11.31 13.65
C SER A 179 -3.48 -9.86 13.15
N GLY A 180 -3.42 -9.68 11.84
CA GLY A 180 -3.47 -8.37 11.20
C GLY A 180 -2.14 -7.62 11.14
N VAL A 181 -1.05 -8.15 11.71
CA VAL A 181 0.29 -7.56 11.65
C VAL A 181 1.29 -8.57 11.10
N SER A 182 2.16 -8.13 10.21
CA SER A 182 3.31 -8.90 9.71
C SER A 182 4.50 -7.99 9.46
N PHE A 183 5.69 -8.56 9.21
CA PHE A 183 6.94 -7.80 9.14
C PHE A 183 7.73 -8.13 7.88
N ARG A 184 8.45 -7.13 7.34
CA ARG A 184 9.41 -7.26 6.25
C ARG A 184 10.71 -6.54 6.61
N LEU A 185 11.84 -7.00 6.10
CA LEU A 185 13.07 -6.24 6.13
C LEU A 185 13.02 -5.16 5.04
N ALA A 186 13.29 -3.93 5.41
CA ALA A 186 13.17 -2.80 4.50
C ALA A 186 14.49 -2.01 4.39
N PRO A 187 15.52 -2.56 3.67
CA PRO A 187 16.68 -1.76 3.29
C PRO A 187 16.18 -0.55 2.50
N HIS A 188 16.51 0.65 2.96
CA HIS A 188 15.91 1.88 2.46
C HIS A 188 16.11 2.02 0.94
N ALA A 189 17.37 2.07 0.49
CA ALA A 189 17.70 2.23 -0.92
C ALA A 189 19.12 1.72 -1.21
N PRO A 190 19.49 1.47 -2.49
CA PRO A 190 20.82 1.03 -2.86
C PRO A 190 21.95 1.99 -2.47
N TYR A 191 21.66 3.29 -2.35
CA TYR A 191 22.63 4.32 -1.98
C TYR A 191 22.74 4.56 -0.47
N THR A 192 21.87 3.97 0.35
CA THR A 192 21.90 4.09 1.82
C THR A 192 22.26 2.81 2.54
N VAL A 193 22.50 1.72 1.81
CA VAL A 193 22.77 0.38 2.37
C VAL A 193 23.95 -0.26 1.64
N SER A 194 24.90 -0.80 2.43
CA SER A 194 26.11 -1.44 1.91
C SER A 194 25.84 -2.85 1.37
N ASP A 195 26.75 -3.35 0.51
CA ASP A 195 26.73 -4.73 0.00
C ASP A 195 26.77 -5.76 1.13
N ALA A 196 27.52 -5.49 2.18
CA ALA A 196 27.62 -6.37 3.35
C ALA A 196 26.27 -6.49 4.06
N THR A 197 25.57 -5.36 4.24
CA THR A 197 24.26 -5.32 4.87
C THR A 197 23.19 -5.94 3.98
N PHE A 198 23.19 -5.73 2.66
CA PHE A 198 22.28 -6.41 1.75
C PHE A 198 22.44 -7.95 1.84
N LYS A 199 23.66 -8.48 1.88
CA LYS A 199 23.91 -9.93 2.06
C LYS A 199 23.36 -10.45 3.39
N LYS A 200 23.50 -9.67 4.48
CA LYS A 200 22.89 -10.01 5.78
C LYS A 200 21.37 -10.04 5.68
N ILE A 201 20.76 -9.06 5.01
CA ILE A 201 19.32 -8.98 4.82
C ILE A 201 18.79 -10.18 4.06
N VAL A 202 19.43 -10.58 2.96
CA VAL A 202 19.04 -11.79 2.20
C VAL A 202 19.06 -13.02 3.10
N ALA A 203 20.16 -13.25 3.83
CA ALA A 203 20.28 -14.41 4.73
C ALA A 203 19.23 -14.39 5.86
N LEU A 204 18.92 -13.22 6.43
CA LEU A 204 17.91 -13.09 7.48
C LEU A 204 16.49 -13.27 6.93
N ALA A 205 16.19 -12.73 5.74
CA ALA A 205 14.91 -12.89 5.07
C ALA A 205 14.60 -14.36 4.78
N GLU A 206 15.60 -15.13 4.32
CA GLU A 206 15.47 -16.57 4.11
C GLU A 206 15.28 -17.33 5.43
N LYS A 207 16.12 -17.05 6.43
CA LYS A 207 16.11 -17.72 7.73
C LYS A 207 14.80 -17.53 8.49
N HIS A 208 14.21 -16.35 8.43
CA HIS A 208 13.01 -15.97 9.19
C HIS A 208 11.73 -15.92 8.35
N ASP A 209 11.79 -16.36 7.08
CA ASP A 209 10.68 -16.32 6.11
C ASP A 209 10.05 -14.94 5.98
N MET A 210 10.89 -13.89 5.95
CA MET A 210 10.47 -12.50 5.81
C MET A 210 10.56 -12.04 4.34
N GLY A 211 9.67 -11.13 3.94
CA GLY A 211 9.81 -10.41 2.69
C GLY A 211 10.84 -9.28 2.79
N ILE A 212 11.18 -8.70 1.63
CA ILE A 212 12.07 -7.55 1.51
C ILE A 212 11.33 -6.42 0.80
N HIS A 213 11.57 -5.17 1.21
CA HIS A 213 10.98 -3.98 0.60
C HIS A 213 12.07 -2.91 0.45
N CYS A 214 12.23 -2.33 -0.75
CA CYS A 214 13.34 -1.42 -1.04
C CYS A 214 12.95 -0.40 -2.11
N HIS A 215 13.38 0.87 -1.98
CA HIS A 215 13.33 1.85 -3.06
C HIS A 215 14.40 1.51 -4.09
N ILE A 216 14.02 1.41 -5.36
CA ILE A 216 14.95 1.05 -6.44
C ILE A 216 14.61 1.83 -7.69
N HIS A 217 15.63 2.43 -8.34
CA HIS A 217 15.50 3.15 -9.61
C HIS A 217 14.47 4.28 -9.57
N GLU A 218 14.41 5.01 -8.45
CA GLU A 218 13.47 6.12 -8.29
C GLU A 218 13.88 7.31 -9.15
N THR A 219 15.17 7.70 -9.12
CA THR A 219 15.70 8.82 -9.88
C THR A 219 16.84 8.40 -10.82
N MET A 220 17.06 9.20 -11.86
CA MET A 220 18.22 8.98 -12.75
C MET A 220 19.56 9.23 -12.02
N ASP A 221 19.58 10.11 -11.04
CA ASP A 221 20.76 10.37 -10.21
C ASP A 221 21.17 9.12 -9.43
N GLU A 222 20.21 8.39 -8.80
CA GLU A 222 20.48 7.09 -8.18
C GLU A 222 21.17 6.13 -9.16
N VAL A 223 20.66 6.04 -10.38
CA VAL A 223 21.22 5.16 -11.42
C VAL A 223 22.65 5.59 -11.82
N ASN A 224 22.85 6.88 -12.08
CA ASN A 224 24.15 7.43 -12.48
C ASN A 224 25.19 7.30 -11.36
N ASP A 225 24.82 7.56 -10.14
CA ASP A 225 25.70 7.42 -8.97
C ASP A 225 26.09 5.96 -8.75
N SER A 226 25.18 5.01 -8.89
CA SER A 226 25.51 3.59 -8.81
C SER A 226 26.48 3.14 -9.91
N ILE A 227 26.29 3.62 -11.15
CA ILE A 227 27.24 3.34 -12.24
C ILE A 227 28.63 3.92 -11.94
N ARG A 228 28.70 5.15 -11.44
CA ARG A 228 29.95 5.79 -11.06
C ARG A 228 30.66 5.04 -9.93
N ASP A 229 29.93 4.69 -8.86
CA ASP A 229 30.52 4.21 -7.61
C ASP A 229 30.70 2.68 -7.59
N HIS A 230 29.88 1.93 -8.34
CA HIS A 230 29.86 0.46 -8.38
C HIS A 230 30.11 -0.14 -9.78
N GLY A 231 30.24 0.69 -10.83
CA GLY A 231 30.44 0.23 -12.20
C GLY A 231 29.23 -0.45 -12.84
N MET A 232 28.05 -0.38 -12.20
CA MET A 232 26.83 -1.03 -12.66
C MET A 232 25.57 -0.33 -12.14
N ARG A 233 24.44 -0.57 -12.81
CA ARG A 233 23.14 -0.04 -12.40
C ARG A 233 22.66 -0.69 -11.07
N PRO A 234 21.83 0.01 -10.26
CA PRO A 234 21.37 -0.49 -8.95
C PRO A 234 20.76 -1.90 -9.00
N LEU A 235 19.87 -2.17 -9.95
CA LEU A 235 19.21 -3.48 -10.05
C LEU A 235 20.19 -4.61 -10.30
N GLN A 236 21.19 -4.40 -11.18
CA GLN A 236 22.24 -5.39 -11.44
C GLN A 236 23.11 -5.64 -10.21
N ARG A 237 23.46 -4.58 -9.45
CA ARG A 237 24.17 -4.71 -8.18
C ARG A 237 23.37 -5.58 -7.20
N LEU A 238 22.09 -5.29 -7.01
CA LEU A 238 21.21 -6.03 -6.12
C LEU A 238 20.99 -7.48 -6.58
N HIS A 239 20.95 -7.74 -7.88
CA HIS A 239 20.92 -9.10 -8.45
C HIS A 239 22.18 -9.88 -8.06
N ASN A 240 23.35 -9.29 -8.23
CA ASN A 240 24.65 -9.92 -7.88
C ASN A 240 24.76 -10.21 -6.37
N LEU A 241 24.04 -9.46 -5.53
CA LEU A 241 23.97 -9.67 -4.07
C LEU A 241 22.90 -10.69 -3.65
N GLY A 242 22.10 -11.22 -4.62
CA GLY A 242 21.06 -12.21 -4.35
C GLY A 242 19.75 -11.63 -3.82
N LEU A 243 19.52 -10.31 -3.92
CA LEU A 243 18.32 -9.67 -3.40
C LEU A 243 17.08 -9.92 -4.26
N LEU A 244 17.26 -10.10 -5.60
CA LEU A 244 16.16 -10.29 -6.52
C LEU A 244 15.55 -11.68 -6.36
N SER A 245 14.31 -11.73 -5.89
CA SER A 245 13.54 -12.95 -5.65
C SER A 245 12.05 -12.60 -5.51
N PRO A 246 11.13 -13.59 -5.45
CA PRO A 246 9.71 -13.34 -5.15
C PRO A 246 9.45 -12.73 -3.75
N ARG A 247 10.48 -12.61 -2.90
CA ARG A 247 10.37 -11.92 -1.60
C ARG A 247 10.50 -10.40 -1.73
N LEU A 248 11.07 -9.89 -2.84
CA LEU A 248 11.35 -8.47 -3.02
C LEU A 248 10.15 -7.72 -3.57
N ILE A 249 9.81 -6.63 -2.90
CA ILE A 249 8.97 -5.54 -3.42
C ILE A 249 9.88 -4.35 -3.69
N ALA A 250 10.03 -3.99 -4.96
CA ALA A 250 10.77 -2.82 -5.39
C ALA A 250 9.81 -1.63 -5.55
N ALA A 251 9.99 -0.58 -4.76
CA ALA A 251 9.24 0.65 -4.90
C ALA A 251 9.79 1.52 -6.03
N HIS A 252 8.93 2.25 -6.71
CA HIS A 252 9.15 3.19 -7.82
C HIS A 252 9.50 2.56 -9.16
N MET A 253 10.68 2.01 -9.35
CA MET A 253 11.17 1.42 -10.61
C MET A 253 10.95 2.32 -11.84
N VAL A 254 11.15 3.64 -11.68
CA VAL A 254 10.90 4.66 -12.72
C VAL A 254 11.83 4.46 -13.91
N HIS A 255 13.11 4.18 -13.64
CA HIS A 255 14.18 4.13 -14.64
C HIS A 255 14.60 2.71 -15.02
N ALA A 256 13.69 1.73 -14.98
CA ALA A 256 13.95 0.39 -15.46
C ALA A 256 14.03 0.35 -17.00
N ASN A 257 15.07 -0.27 -17.54
CA ASN A 257 15.21 -0.54 -18.97
C ASN A 257 14.64 -1.93 -19.36
N GLU A 258 14.64 -2.27 -20.64
CA GLU A 258 14.05 -3.53 -21.15
C GLU A 258 14.73 -4.78 -20.56
N GLU A 259 16.06 -4.76 -20.42
CA GLU A 259 16.83 -5.89 -19.86
C GLU A 259 16.49 -6.08 -18.39
N GLU A 260 16.35 -4.99 -17.64
CA GLU A 260 15.96 -5.00 -16.23
C GLU A 260 14.51 -5.47 -16.05
N ILE A 261 13.59 -5.07 -16.92
CA ILE A 261 12.21 -5.57 -16.91
C ILE A 261 12.16 -7.09 -17.13
N ALA A 262 12.96 -7.60 -18.08
CA ALA A 262 13.07 -9.04 -18.31
C ALA A 262 13.64 -9.77 -17.09
N LEU A 263 14.65 -9.19 -16.44
CA LEU A 263 15.25 -9.73 -15.22
C LEU A 263 14.25 -9.74 -14.05
N LEU A 264 13.49 -8.65 -13.84
CA LEU A 264 12.44 -8.58 -12.82
C LEU A 264 11.40 -9.69 -13.01
N ALA A 265 10.94 -9.90 -14.25
CA ALA A 265 9.99 -10.96 -14.57
C ALA A 265 10.57 -12.35 -14.30
N GLN A 266 11.83 -12.59 -14.71
CA GLN A 266 12.52 -13.87 -14.50
C GLN A 266 12.72 -14.19 -13.02
N GLN A 267 13.05 -13.18 -12.21
CA GLN A 267 13.29 -13.33 -10.77
C GLN A 267 12.01 -13.28 -9.92
N GLY A 268 10.85 -13.01 -10.53
CA GLY A 268 9.56 -12.92 -9.84
C GLY A 268 9.45 -11.74 -8.88
N VAL A 269 10.21 -10.67 -9.13
CA VAL A 269 10.17 -9.44 -8.29
C VAL A 269 8.84 -8.73 -8.45
N HIS A 270 8.34 -8.17 -7.36
CA HIS A 270 7.11 -7.38 -7.34
C HIS A 270 7.42 -5.88 -7.33
N ILE A 271 6.57 -5.08 -7.97
CA ILE A 271 6.73 -3.63 -8.04
C ILE A 271 5.61 -2.94 -7.25
N ALA A 272 5.98 -1.95 -6.44
CA ALA A 272 5.07 -0.96 -5.87
C ALA A 272 5.18 0.33 -6.70
N HIS A 273 4.18 0.60 -7.53
CA HIS A 273 4.13 1.80 -8.36
C HIS A 273 3.53 2.97 -7.58
N ASN A 274 4.25 4.09 -7.50
CA ASN A 274 3.89 5.28 -6.71
C ASN A 274 3.74 6.51 -7.63
N PRO A 275 2.68 6.59 -8.47
CA PRO A 275 2.62 7.55 -9.57
C PRO A 275 2.63 9.00 -9.08
N ALA A 276 1.89 9.36 -8.03
CA ALA A 276 1.81 10.73 -7.55
C ALA A 276 3.15 11.22 -6.98
N SER A 277 3.83 10.39 -6.17
CA SER A 277 5.16 10.73 -5.64
C SER A 277 6.18 10.88 -6.76
N ASN A 278 6.23 9.93 -7.72
CA ASN A 278 7.13 10.00 -8.87
C ASN A 278 6.96 11.30 -9.68
N LEU A 279 5.72 11.75 -9.85
CA LEU A 279 5.41 12.99 -10.57
C LEU A 279 5.75 14.23 -9.74
N LYS A 280 5.39 14.24 -8.46
CA LYS A 280 5.63 15.39 -7.58
C LYS A 280 7.12 15.68 -7.41
N LEU A 281 7.94 14.64 -7.26
CA LEU A 281 9.39 14.74 -7.14
C LEU A 281 10.11 14.82 -8.48
N ALA A 282 9.34 14.86 -9.60
CA ALA A 282 9.86 14.85 -10.97
C ALA A 282 10.82 13.69 -11.25
N SER A 283 10.64 12.55 -10.57
CA SER A 283 11.45 11.34 -10.77
C SER A 283 11.30 10.75 -12.17
N GLY A 284 10.13 10.90 -12.81
CA GLY A 284 9.86 10.44 -14.16
C GLY A 284 8.65 9.51 -14.29
N PHE A 285 8.60 8.75 -15.38
CA PHE A 285 7.47 7.88 -15.72
C PHE A 285 7.90 6.41 -15.71
N ALA A 286 7.40 5.62 -14.77
CA ALA A 286 7.68 4.19 -14.73
C ALA A 286 7.04 3.45 -15.94
N PRO A 287 7.75 2.50 -16.58
CA PRO A 287 7.28 1.78 -17.76
C PRO A 287 6.30 0.64 -17.39
N ILE A 288 5.20 0.96 -16.73
CA ILE A 288 4.26 0.01 -16.12
C ILE A 288 3.66 -0.95 -17.15
N HIS A 289 3.28 -0.44 -18.33
CA HIS A 289 2.72 -1.29 -19.37
C HIS A 289 3.72 -2.34 -19.87
N ALA A 290 4.99 -1.96 -20.05
CA ALA A 290 6.05 -2.89 -20.44
C ALA A 290 6.29 -3.95 -19.35
N MET A 291 6.34 -3.55 -18.08
CA MET A 291 6.48 -4.47 -16.95
C MET A 291 5.35 -5.49 -16.90
N GLN A 292 4.08 -5.04 -16.99
CA GLN A 292 2.93 -5.94 -17.00
C GLN A 292 2.92 -6.87 -18.22
N THR A 293 3.31 -6.37 -19.39
CA THR A 293 3.41 -7.18 -20.61
C THR A 293 4.49 -8.26 -20.51
N ALA A 294 5.58 -7.98 -19.82
CA ALA A 294 6.63 -8.95 -19.50
C ALA A 294 6.27 -9.93 -18.36
N GLY A 295 5.09 -9.78 -17.74
CA GLY A 295 4.63 -10.66 -16.66
C GLY A 295 5.09 -10.26 -15.25
N VAL A 296 5.68 -9.07 -15.08
CA VAL A 296 6.02 -8.53 -13.76
C VAL A 296 4.73 -8.22 -12.99
N ASN A 297 4.64 -8.67 -11.75
CA ASN A 297 3.52 -8.32 -10.87
C ASN A 297 3.69 -6.89 -10.34
N VAL A 298 2.74 -6.02 -10.69
CA VAL A 298 2.75 -4.60 -10.31
C VAL A 298 1.54 -4.30 -9.43
N GLY A 299 1.79 -3.89 -8.19
CA GLY A 299 0.80 -3.30 -7.30
C GLY A 299 0.93 -1.77 -7.25
N ILE A 300 0.10 -1.12 -6.45
CA ILE A 300 0.08 0.34 -6.33
C ILE A 300 0.40 0.76 -4.90
N GLY A 301 1.10 1.89 -4.73
CA GLY A 301 1.37 2.54 -3.46
C GLY A 301 1.14 4.04 -3.54
N THR A 302 0.89 4.66 -2.41
CA THR A 302 0.77 6.12 -2.32
C THR A 302 2.11 6.80 -2.03
N ASP A 303 3.08 6.05 -1.54
CA ASP A 303 4.25 6.60 -0.86
C ASP A 303 3.86 7.37 0.43
N GLY A 304 4.75 8.17 1.01
CA GLY A 304 4.46 8.99 2.17
C GLY A 304 3.66 10.26 1.85
N ALA A 305 2.86 10.75 2.80
CA ALA A 305 2.14 12.00 2.63
C ALA A 305 3.05 13.24 2.55
N ALA A 306 4.32 13.12 2.86
CA ALA A 306 5.31 14.19 2.65
C ALA A 306 5.73 14.31 1.17
N SER A 307 5.77 13.20 0.40
CA SER A 307 6.13 13.19 -1.02
C SER A 307 4.91 13.16 -1.97
N ASN A 308 3.73 12.72 -1.51
CA ASN A 308 2.48 12.68 -2.29
C ASN A 308 1.45 13.75 -1.85
N ASN A 309 1.46 14.18 -0.61
CA ASN A 309 0.46 15.00 0.10
C ASN A 309 -0.89 14.30 0.33
N LYS A 310 -1.21 13.19 -0.32
CA LYS A 310 -2.45 12.42 -0.14
C LYS A 310 -2.16 10.93 0.06
N LEU A 311 -2.91 10.29 0.95
CA LEU A 311 -2.95 8.83 1.05
C LEU A 311 -4.25 8.35 0.38
N ASP A 312 -4.39 8.66 -0.91
CA ASP A 312 -5.58 8.43 -1.74
C ASP A 312 -5.28 7.40 -2.84
N LEU A 313 -5.42 6.13 -2.49
CA LEU A 313 -5.08 5.05 -3.41
C LEU A 313 -5.96 4.99 -4.66
N LEU A 314 -7.23 5.46 -4.60
CA LEU A 314 -8.09 5.60 -5.79
C LEU A 314 -7.56 6.68 -6.73
N GLY A 315 -7.10 7.81 -6.18
CA GLY A 315 -6.46 8.86 -6.95
C GLY A 315 -5.18 8.39 -7.64
N ASP A 316 -4.31 7.68 -6.91
CA ASP A 316 -3.10 7.07 -7.46
C ASP A 316 -3.43 6.02 -8.53
N LEU A 317 -4.46 5.20 -8.32
CA LEU A 317 -4.91 4.20 -9.28
C LEU A 317 -5.39 4.82 -10.59
N ARG A 318 -6.19 5.89 -10.51
CA ARG A 318 -6.60 6.67 -11.69
C ARG A 318 -5.40 7.23 -12.43
N MET A 319 -4.44 7.79 -11.70
CA MET A 319 -3.21 8.35 -12.28
C MET A 319 -2.37 7.26 -12.96
N ALA A 320 -2.17 6.10 -12.32
CA ALA A 320 -1.49 4.95 -12.91
C ALA A 320 -2.13 4.50 -14.21
N ALA A 321 -3.48 4.39 -14.25
CA ALA A 321 -4.21 3.98 -15.44
C ALA A 321 -4.08 4.98 -16.60
N LEU A 322 -4.08 6.28 -16.32
CA LEU A 322 -3.91 7.32 -17.34
C LEU A 322 -2.47 7.40 -17.83
N LEU A 323 -1.49 7.37 -16.93
CA LEU A 323 -0.07 7.41 -17.27
C LEU A 323 0.37 6.19 -18.08
N ALA A 324 -0.08 4.98 -17.71
CA ALA A 324 0.25 3.77 -18.47
C ALA A 324 -0.17 3.90 -19.94
N LYS A 325 -1.33 4.51 -20.23
CA LYS A 325 -1.81 4.77 -21.59
C LYS A 325 -0.96 5.81 -22.31
N ALA A 326 -0.69 6.92 -21.64
CA ALA A 326 0.07 8.04 -22.22
C ALA A 326 1.52 7.63 -22.53
N VAL A 327 2.21 7.00 -21.58
CA VAL A 327 3.60 6.57 -21.71
C VAL A 327 3.79 5.51 -22.80
N SER A 328 2.86 4.55 -22.89
CA SER A 328 2.92 3.49 -23.91
C SER A 328 2.28 3.86 -25.25
N SER A 329 1.66 5.05 -25.36
CA SER A 329 0.84 5.43 -26.52
C SER A 329 -0.23 4.38 -26.88
N ASN A 330 -0.72 3.65 -25.87
CA ASN A 330 -1.69 2.57 -26.03
C ASN A 330 -2.93 2.84 -25.17
N PRO A 331 -4.10 3.16 -25.77
CA PRO A 331 -5.31 3.47 -25.01
C PRO A 331 -5.88 2.26 -24.24
N THR A 332 -5.43 1.04 -24.54
CA THR A 332 -5.87 -0.19 -23.86
C THR A 332 -4.94 -0.61 -22.72
N ALA A 333 -3.77 0.04 -22.55
CA ALA A 333 -2.85 -0.22 -21.46
C ALA A 333 -3.55 0.02 -20.11
N LEU A 334 -3.32 -0.85 -19.15
CA LEU A 334 -3.88 -0.80 -17.79
C LEU A 334 -5.36 -0.39 -17.79
N ASN A 335 -6.22 -1.22 -18.41
CA ASN A 335 -7.66 -1.00 -18.42
C ASN A 335 -8.26 -1.06 -17.00
N ALA A 336 -9.51 -0.65 -16.83
CA ALA A 336 -10.14 -0.53 -15.52
C ALA A 336 -10.09 -1.84 -14.70
N GLY A 337 -10.40 -2.99 -15.32
CA GLY A 337 -10.33 -4.28 -14.63
C GLY A 337 -8.92 -4.63 -14.13
N ASN A 338 -7.89 -4.40 -14.97
CA ASN A 338 -6.49 -4.59 -14.60
C ASN A 338 -6.04 -3.59 -13.52
N ALA A 339 -6.55 -2.36 -13.55
CA ALA A 339 -6.29 -1.36 -12.53
C ALA A 339 -6.87 -1.78 -11.16
N LEU A 340 -8.11 -2.29 -11.12
CA LEU A 340 -8.68 -2.81 -9.87
C LEU A 340 -7.91 -4.03 -9.35
N GLU A 341 -7.45 -4.93 -10.23
CA GLU A 341 -6.56 -6.04 -9.83
C GLU A 341 -5.24 -5.52 -9.27
N MET A 342 -4.65 -4.47 -9.85
CA MET A 342 -3.43 -3.81 -9.38
C MET A 342 -3.58 -3.27 -7.95
N ALA A 343 -4.74 -2.70 -7.62
CA ALA A 343 -5.03 -2.14 -6.29
C ALA A 343 -5.44 -3.22 -5.25
N THR A 344 -5.62 -4.46 -5.65
CA THR A 344 -6.16 -5.53 -4.79
C THR A 344 -5.32 -6.80 -4.86
N LEU A 345 -5.61 -7.71 -5.79
CA LEU A 345 -4.98 -9.04 -5.87
C LEU A 345 -3.48 -8.97 -6.19
N ALA A 346 -3.03 -8.02 -7.03
CA ALA A 346 -1.61 -7.86 -7.32
C ALA A 346 -0.82 -7.40 -6.07
N GLY A 347 -1.39 -6.50 -5.27
CA GLY A 347 -0.85 -6.14 -3.96
C GLY A 347 -0.80 -7.34 -3.01
N ALA A 348 -1.86 -8.15 -2.95
CA ALA A 348 -1.89 -9.37 -2.15
C ALA A 348 -0.81 -10.38 -2.56
N LYS A 349 -0.61 -10.58 -3.88
CA LYS A 349 0.47 -11.44 -4.43
C LYS A 349 1.85 -10.94 -3.99
N ALA A 350 2.11 -9.64 -4.09
CA ALA A 350 3.37 -9.04 -3.68
C ALA A 350 3.66 -9.23 -2.17
N LEU A 351 2.61 -9.26 -1.36
CA LEU A 351 2.72 -9.51 0.08
C LEU A 351 2.80 -11.01 0.43
N GLY A 352 2.58 -11.93 -0.53
CA GLY A 352 2.44 -13.37 -0.28
C GLY A 352 1.12 -13.73 0.42
N MET A 353 0.09 -12.88 0.29
CA MET A 353 -1.21 -13.00 0.96
C MET A 353 -2.37 -13.26 0.00
N ASP A 354 -2.11 -13.58 -1.27
CA ASP A 354 -3.14 -13.77 -2.30
C ASP A 354 -4.12 -14.91 -2.01
N LYS A 355 -3.72 -15.88 -1.21
CA LYS A 355 -4.61 -16.93 -0.68
C LYS A 355 -5.48 -16.47 0.49
N GLN A 356 -5.22 -15.28 1.04
CA GLN A 356 -5.87 -14.78 2.24
C GLN A 356 -6.73 -13.53 1.97
N ILE A 357 -6.30 -12.63 1.08
CA ILE A 357 -6.94 -11.34 0.78
C ILE A 357 -6.86 -11.01 -0.72
N GLY A 358 -7.35 -9.85 -1.12
CA GLY A 358 -7.21 -9.28 -2.48
C GLY A 358 -8.27 -9.71 -3.48
N SER A 359 -9.18 -10.62 -3.11
CA SER A 359 -10.36 -11.00 -3.92
C SER A 359 -11.48 -11.53 -3.03
N LEU A 360 -12.73 -11.49 -3.53
CA LEU A 360 -13.90 -11.98 -2.79
C LEU A 360 -14.13 -13.47 -3.08
N VAL A 361 -13.27 -14.31 -2.56
CA VAL A 361 -13.34 -15.78 -2.70
C VAL A 361 -13.62 -16.41 -1.34
N ALA A 362 -14.50 -17.40 -1.29
CA ALA A 362 -14.84 -18.14 -0.06
C ALA A 362 -13.57 -18.68 0.62
N GLY A 363 -13.50 -18.49 1.94
CA GLY A 363 -12.35 -18.85 2.79
C GLY A 363 -11.29 -17.76 2.94
N LYS A 364 -11.25 -16.74 2.08
CA LYS A 364 -10.39 -15.56 2.28
C LYS A 364 -10.93 -14.68 3.42
N PHE A 365 -10.08 -13.83 3.97
CA PHE A 365 -10.51 -12.82 4.94
C PHE A 365 -11.47 -11.83 4.30
N ALA A 366 -12.45 -11.40 5.07
CA ALA A 366 -13.43 -10.41 4.66
C ALA A 366 -12.84 -8.97 4.82
N ASP A 367 -11.85 -8.67 3.99
CA ASP A 367 -11.31 -7.33 3.79
C ASP A 367 -12.05 -6.75 2.57
N VAL A 368 -13.04 -5.89 2.81
CA VAL A 368 -14.08 -5.50 1.85
C VAL A 368 -14.35 -4.01 1.93
N ILE A 369 -14.66 -3.38 0.80
CA ILE A 369 -15.13 -1.99 0.75
C ILE A 369 -16.43 -1.87 -0.05
N ALA A 370 -17.25 -0.89 0.33
CA ALA A 370 -18.42 -0.47 -0.43
C ALA A 370 -18.23 0.97 -0.94
N ILE A 371 -18.45 1.16 -2.24
CA ILE A 371 -18.28 2.44 -2.94
C ILE A 371 -19.66 2.87 -3.43
N ASP A 372 -20.14 4.00 -2.96
CA ASP A 372 -21.40 4.61 -3.38
C ASP A 372 -21.22 5.26 -4.76
N LEU A 373 -21.98 4.79 -5.74
CA LEU A 373 -21.98 5.26 -7.13
C LEU A 373 -23.22 6.08 -7.49
N SER A 374 -23.93 6.58 -6.49
CA SER A 374 -25.15 7.41 -6.70
C SER A 374 -24.87 8.90 -6.88
N ALA A 375 -23.63 9.33 -6.62
CA ALA A 375 -23.26 10.74 -6.71
C ALA A 375 -23.37 11.29 -8.15
N LEU A 376 -23.60 12.60 -8.28
CA LEU A 376 -23.74 13.25 -9.58
C LEU A 376 -22.57 13.00 -10.51
N GLU A 377 -21.34 13.04 -9.98
CA GLU A 377 -20.09 12.82 -10.71
C GLU A 377 -19.83 11.37 -11.11
N THR A 378 -20.59 10.43 -10.55
CA THR A 378 -20.51 8.99 -10.88
C THR A 378 -21.66 8.52 -11.78
N LEU A 379 -22.51 9.42 -12.26
CA LEU A 379 -23.62 9.12 -13.17
C LEU A 379 -23.42 9.80 -14.54
N PRO A 380 -23.97 9.23 -15.65
CA PRO A 380 -24.60 7.92 -15.74
C PRO A 380 -23.60 6.77 -15.63
N LEU A 381 -24.03 5.60 -15.09
CA LEU A 381 -23.18 4.46 -14.85
C LEU A 381 -23.45 3.37 -15.91
N PHE A 382 -22.44 3.08 -16.75
CA PHE A 382 -22.49 2.01 -17.76
C PHE A 382 -21.65 0.79 -17.35
N ASP A 383 -20.46 1.02 -16.77
CA ASP A 383 -19.53 0.00 -16.30
C ASP A 383 -18.99 0.40 -14.92
N PRO A 384 -19.35 -0.33 -13.85
CA PRO A 384 -18.94 0.02 -12.50
C PRO A 384 -17.41 -0.03 -12.29
N ALA A 385 -16.68 -0.94 -12.95
CA ALA A 385 -15.22 -0.98 -12.85
C ALA A 385 -14.58 0.28 -13.46
N SER A 386 -15.07 0.68 -14.63
CA SER A 386 -14.63 1.92 -15.28
C SER A 386 -14.97 3.14 -14.42
N GLN A 387 -16.17 3.16 -13.85
CA GLN A 387 -16.64 4.27 -13.02
C GLN A 387 -15.80 4.44 -11.76
N ILE A 388 -15.43 3.33 -11.10
CA ILE A 388 -14.57 3.35 -9.92
C ILE A 388 -13.19 3.91 -10.26
N VAL A 389 -12.58 3.46 -11.38
CA VAL A 389 -11.20 3.86 -11.73
C VAL A 389 -11.12 5.29 -12.25
N TYR A 390 -12.11 5.74 -13.04
CA TYR A 390 -11.96 7.01 -13.76
C TYR A 390 -12.81 8.17 -13.22
N ALA A 391 -13.86 7.90 -12.46
CA ALA A 391 -14.79 8.92 -11.99
C ALA A 391 -14.95 8.98 -10.47
N ALA A 392 -14.99 7.83 -9.77
CA ALA A 392 -15.14 7.83 -8.33
C ALA A 392 -13.86 8.34 -7.64
N GLY A 393 -14.03 9.00 -6.51
CA GLY A 393 -12.96 9.39 -5.59
C GLY A 393 -13.10 8.70 -4.24
N ARG A 394 -12.17 8.97 -3.34
CA ARG A 394 -12.18 8.40 -1.98
C ARG A 394 -13.43 8.79 -1.18
N GLU A 395 -14.11 9.86 -1.56
CA GLU A 395 -15.34 10.34 -0.93
C GLU A 395 -16.50 9.37 -1.10
N GLN A 396 -16.50 8.58 -2.18
CA GLN A 396 -17.52 7.59 -2.48
C GLN A 396 -17.36 6.29 -1.69
N VAL A 397 -16.20 6.04 -1.05
CA VAL A 397 -16.04 4.87 -0.17
C VAL A 397 -16.86 5.09 1.09
N SER A 398 -17.97 4.37 1.23
CA SER A 398 -18.95 4.53 2.32
C SER A 398 -18.68 3.61 3.51
N HIS A 399 -18.26 2.36 3.24
CA HIS A 399 -18.04 1.35 4.26
C HIS A 399 -16.73 0.60 4.01
N VAL A 400 -16.09 0.17 5.11
CA VAL A 400 -14.84 -0.62 5.09
C VAL A 400 -14.90 -1.70 6.14
N TRP A 401 -14.59 -2.92 5.76
CA TRP A 401 -14.40 -4.05 6.66
C TRP A 401 -12.98 -4.60 6.52
N VAL A 402 -12.37 -4.93 7.65
CA VAL A 402 -11.08 -5.65 7.73
C VAL A 402 -11.27 -6.81 8.69
N HIS A 403 -10.85 -8.02 8.29
CA HIS A 403 -11.13 -9.24 9.05
C HIS A 403 -12.62 -9.38 9.42
N GLY A 404 -13.53 -9.00 8.53
CA GLY A 404 -14.98 -9.02 8.79
C GLY A 404 -15.49 -7.98 9.78
N ARG A 405 -14.59 -7.24 10.46
CA ARG A 405 -14.95 -6.17 11.36
C ARG A 405 -15.19 -4.87 10.59
N CYS A 406 -16.33 -4.24 10.79
CA CYS A 406 -16.63 -2.93 10.19
C CYS A 406 -15.78 -1.85 10.89
N LEU A 407 -14.87 -1.23 10.11
CA LEU A 407 -13.99 -0.15 10.59
C LEU A 407 -14.48 1.23 10.16
N MET A 408 -15.31 1.30 9.12
CA MET A 408 -15.99 2.51 8.69
C MET A 408 -17.39 2.17 8.22
N ALA A 409 -18.40 2.90 8.66
CA ALA A 409 -19.78 2.83 8.21
C ALA A 409 -20.29 4.24 7.92
N GLU A 410 -20.94 4.44 6.75
CA GLU A 410 -21.46 5.74 6.32
C GLU A 410 -20.40 6.87 6.48
N ARG A 411 -19.17 6.57 6.08
CA ARG A 411 -18.00 7.45 6.16
C ARG A 411 -17.55 7.84 7.58
N LYS A 412 -18.09 7.20 8.61
CA LYS A 412 -17.69 7.40 10.01
C LYS A 412 -16.79 6.26 10.46
N LEU A 413 -15.58 6.58 10.91
CA LEU A 413 -14.65 5.60 11.48
C LEU A 413 -15.22 5.06 12.79
N GLN A 414 -15.05 3.75 13.03
CA GLN A 414 -15.61 3.04 14.16
C GLN A 414 -14.57 2.72 15.26
N THR A 415 -13.29 2.86 14.95
CA THR A 415 -12.18 2.45 15.82
C THR A 415 -11.36 3.61 16.36
N VAL A 416 -11.47 4.78 15.74
CA VAL A 416 -10.71 5.99 16.11
C VAL A 416 -11.61 7.21 16.17
N ASP A 417 -11.30 8.15 17.06
CA ASP A 417 -12.00 9.43 17.19
C ASP A 417 -11.36 10.47 16.26
N GLU A 418 -12.09 10.86 15.20
CA GLU A 418 -11.62 11.83 14.22
C GLU A 418 -11.33 13.22 14.81
N ALA A 419 -12.03 13.62 15.88
CA ALA A 419 -11.80 14.91 16.55
C ALA A 419 -10.46 14.89 17.29
N GLN A 420 -10.19 13.83 18.03
CA GLN A 420 -8.90 13.64 18.70
C GLN A 420 -7.75 13.58 17.72
N LEU A 421 -7.91 12.89 16.58
CA LEU A 421 -6.87 12.83 15.53
C LEU A 421 -6.55 14.23 14.98
N LYS A 422 -7.58 15.05 14.70
CA LYS A 422 -7.39 16.42 14.21
C LYS A 422 -6.67 17.30 15.24
N ASP A 423 -6.98 17.15 16.53
CA ASP A 423 -6.32 17.91 17.59
C ASP A 423 -4.86 17.48 17.78
N LYS A 424 -4.58 16.17 17.72
CA LYS A 424 -3.21 15.64 17.70
C LYS A 424 -2.39 16.18 16.51
N ALA A 425 -2.96 16.18 15.30
CA ALA A 425 -2.30 16.71 14.12
C ALA A 425 -1.97 18.20 14.25
N LYS A 426 -2.88 19.01 14.81
CA LYS A 426 -2.63 20.43 15.11
C LYS A 426 -1.51 20.61 16.15
N TRP A 427 -1.51 19.78 17.18
CA TRP A 427 -0.47 19.83 18.21
C TRP A 427 0.90 19.50 17.62
N TRP A 428 1.01 18.43 16.80
CA TRP A 428 2.25 18.09 16.10
C TRP A 428 2.68 19.21 15.14
N HIS A 429 1.74 19.80 14.38
CA HIS A 429 2.05 20.93 13.53
C HIS A 429 2.67 22.09 14.30
N GLN A 430 2.10 22.48 15.45
CA GLN A 430 2.66 23.54 16.28
C GLN A 430 4.06 23.20 16.79
N LYS A 431 4.28 21.95 17.19
CA LYS A 431 5.58 21.47 17.68
C LYS A 431 6.67 21.47 16.58
N ILE A 432 6.30 21.08 15.36
CA ILE A 432 7.21 21.02 14.21
C ILE A 432 7.51 22.44 13.67
N ALA A 433 6.49 23.30 13.59
CA ALA A 433 6.63 24.66 13.08
C ALA A 433 7.30 25.63 14.05
N ALA A 434 7.49 25.26 15.31
CA ALA A 434 8.13 26.12 16.34
C ALA A 434 9.66 26.16 16.22
N VAL A 435 10.24 25.53 15.22
CA VAL A 435 11.67 25.42 14.93
C VAL A 435 11.97 26.13 13.64
#